data_30c4b2618c3498d58d9102599863f4d6
#
_entry.id   30c4b2618c3498d58d9102599863f4d6
#
_cell.length_a   1.000
_cell.length_b   1.000
_cell.length_c   1.000
_cell.angle_alpha   90.00
_cell.angle_beta   90.00
_cell.angle_gamma   90.00
#
_symmetry.space_group_name_H-M   'P 1'
#
loop_
_entity.id
_entity.type
_entity.pdbx_description
1 polymer ?
#
loop_
_entity_poly.entity_id
_entity_poly.type
_entity_poly.pdbx_seq_one_letter_code
_entity_poly.pdbx_strand_id
1 'polypeptide(L)'
;QPMTFVEACRAWKAVHGTLPANITLFFEGEEESGSPSLIPFLKSHAEILKADIALICDTGMYGDETPAIITQLRGLLGEEVTIHGPSKDLHSGMYGGIAMNPARVLARVIASLHDETGRITVPGFYDGVPELSNALAASWDDLNFDAEAFLGEVGLKIPAGEQGRRPLEMIWSRPTCEVN
;
A
#
# COMPACT_ATOMS: atom_id res chain seq x y z
N GLN A 1 16.69 -6.72 -0.19
CA GLN A 1 16.43 -6.80 -1.66
C GLN A 1 17.67 -6.43 -2.49
N PRO A 2 18.39 -5.29 -2.32
CA PRO A 2 19.57 -4.96 -3.14
C PRO A 2 20.62 -6.07 -3.19
N MET A 3 20.86 -6.76 -2.07
CA MET A 3 21.83 -7.86 -2.00
C MET A 3 21.45 -9.05 -2.87
N THR A 4 20.16 -9.30 -3.10
CA THR A 4 19.70 -10.39 -3.99
C THR A 4 20.26 -10.22 -5.40
N PHE A 5 20.19 -9.01 -5.96
CA PHE A 5 20.73 -8.71 -7.29
C PHE A 5 22.26 -8.80 -7.33
N VAL A 6 22.92 -8.28 -6.30
CA VAL A 6 24.39 -8.35 -6.22
C VAL A 6 24.84 -9.80 -6.15
N GLU A 7 24.23 -10.62 -5.30
CA GLU A 7 24.60 -12.03 -5.17
C GLU A 7 24.23 -12.86 -6.41
N ALA A 8 23.12 -12.55 -7.08
CA ALA A 8 22.78 -13.17 -8.36
C ALA A 8 23.86 -12.89 -9.42
N CYS A 9 24.31 -11.64 -9.54
CA CYS A 9 25.38 -11.25 -10.44
C CYS A 9 26.71 -11.96 -10.07
N ARG A 10 27.03 -12.03 -8.78
CA ARG A 10 28.24 -12.72 -8.29
C ARG A 10 28.21 -14.21 -8.59
N ALA A 11 27.11 -14.87 -8.32
CA ALA A 11 26.93 -16.29 -8.58
C ALA A 11 27.03 -16.59 -10.09
N TRP A 12 26.36 -15.82 -10.91
CA TRP A 12 26.44 -15.98 -12.37
C TRP A 12 27.87 -15.83 -12.89
N LYS A 13 28.55 -14.75 -12.45
CA LYS A 13 29.94 -14.51 -12.87
C LYS A 13 30.89 -15.58 -12.38
N ALA A 14 30.67 -16.15 -11.19
CA ALA A 14 31.49 -17.25 -10.66
C ALA A 14 31.37 -18.52 -11.51
N VAL A 15 30.17 -18.80 -12.05
CA VAL A 15 29.93 -20.00 -12.87
C VAL A 15 30.34 -19.80 -14.33
N HIS A 16 30.05 -18.62 -14.90
CA HIS A 16 30.19 -18.39 -16.35
C HIS A 16 31.34 -17.45 -16.74
N GLY A 17 32.03 -16.85 -15.76
CA GLY A 17 33.14 -15.92 -15.97
C GLY A 17 32.74 -14.50 -16.34
N THR A 18 31.60 -14.30 -17.01
CA THR A 18 31.08 -13.01 -17.45
C THR A 18 29.60 -12.91 -17.13
N LEU A 19 29.06 -11.69 -17.03
CA LEU A 19 27.61 -11.48 -16.92
C LEU A 19 26.95 -11.67 -18.30
N PRO A 20 25.68 -12.07 -18.36
CA PRO A 20 24.94 -12.34 -19.60
C PRO A 20 24.55 -11.07 -20.36
N ALA A 21 24.59 -9.91 -19.70
CA ALA A 21 24.22 -8.61 -20.23
C ALA A 21 24.99 -7.51 -19.51
N ASN A 22 24.90 -6.29 -20.04
CA ASN A 22 25.32 -5.10 -19.31
C ASN A 22 24.27 -4.79 -18.23
N ILE A 23 24.70 -4.72 -16.99
CA ILE A 23 23.81 -4.53 -15.85
C ILE A 23 24.16 -3.22 -15.15
N THR A 24 23.18 -2.35 -15.02
CA THR A 24 23.26 -1.14 -14.22
C THR A 24 22.40 -1.36 -12.98
N LEU A 25 22.99 -1.21 -11.79
CA LEU A 25 22.26 -1.25 -10.52
C LEU A 25 22.00 0.18 -10.09
N PHE A 26 20.73 0.50 -9.91
CA PHE A 26 20.29 1.80 -9.42
C PHE A 26 19.65 1.62 -8.03
N PHE A 27 20.21 2.28 -7.03
CA PHE A 27 19.73 2.22 -5.65
C PHE A 27 19.12 3.57 -5.26
N GLU A 28 17.94 3.52 -4.70
CA GLU A 28 17.24 4.65 -4.14
C GLU A 28 17.04 4.46 -2.64
N GLY A 29 17.12 5.54 -1.88
CA GLY A 29 16.96 5.53 -0.42
C GLY A 29 15.85 6.44 0.09
N GLU A 30 15.01 7.00 -0.79
CA GLU A 30 13.94 7.95 -0.43
C GLU A 30 12.53 7.43 -0.75
N GLU A 31 12.38 6.15 -1.14
CA GLU A 31 11.10 5.61 -1.59
C GLU A 31 10.01 5.83 -0.56
N GLU A 32 10.27 5.49 0.70
CA GLU A 32 9.35 5.63 1.83
C GLU A 32 9.05 7.08 2.24
N SER A 33 9.77 8.03 1.64
CA SER A 33 9.58 9.48 1.84
C SER A 33 9.00 10.17 0.59
N GLY A 34 8.49 9.40 -0.38
CA GLY A 34 7.90 9.91 -1.62
C GLY A 34 8.89 10.28 -2.71
N SER A 35 10.16 9.84 -2.60
CA SER A 35 11.18 9.94 -3.67
C SER A 35 11.38 11.34 -4.27
N PRO A 36 11.54 12.40 -3.48
CA PRO A 36 11.61 13.77 -4.02
C PRO A 36 12.79 13.96 -4.97
N SER A 37 13.90 13.25 -4.80
CA SER A 37 15.09 13.35 -5.65
C SER A 37 15.04 12.45 -6.89
N LEU A 38 14.17 11.46 -6.93
CA LEU A 38 14.15 10.44 -8.00
C LEU A 38 13.89 11.03 -9.38
N ILE A 39 12.81 11.77 -9.56
CA ILE A 39 12.44 12.32 -10.87
C ILE A 39 13.46 13.32 -11.40
N PRO A 40 13.97 14.28 -10.60
CA PRO A 40 15.08 15.14 -11.04
C PRO A 40 16.33 14.33 -11.43
N PHE A 41 16.69 13.32 -10.66
CA PHE A 41 17.83 12.45 -10.95
C PHE A 41 17.66 11.69 -12.27
N LEU A 42 16.52 11.04 -12.48
CA LEU A 42 16.22 10.31 -13.71
C LEU A 42 16.32 11.21 -14.95
N LYS A 43 15.80 12.44 -14.84
CA LYS A 43 15.87 13.42 -15.95
C LYS A 43 17.30 13.84 -16.27
N SER A 44 18.13 14.07 -15.24
CA SER A 44 19.51 14.55 -15.43
C SER A 44 20.48 13.43 -15.82
N HIS A 45 20.17 12.16 -15.58
CA HIS A 45 21.03 11.00 -15.83
C HIS A 45 20.42 10.00 -16.81
N ALA A 46 19.44 10.41 -17.60
CA ALA A 46 18.70 9.52 -18.51
C ALA A 46 19.62 8.71 -19.46
N GLU A 47 20.67 9.35 -20.00
CA GLU A 47 21.60 8.68 -20.91
C GLU A 47 22.41 7.56 -20.23
N ILE A 48 22.76 7.74 -18.95
CA ILE A 48 23.51 6.72 -18.19
C ILE A 48 22.59 5.55 -17.80
N LEU A 49 21.31 5.86 -17.55
CA LEU A 49 20.31 4.89 -17.12
C LEU A 49 19.57 4.21 -18.26
N LYS A 50 19.86 4.58 -19.50
CA LYS A 50 19.23 4.01 -20.68
C LYS A 50 19.52 2.51 -20.75
N ALA A 51 18.45 1.71 -20.78
CA ALA A 51 18.51 0.26 -20.85
C ALA A 51 17.36 -0.28 -21.71
N ASP A 52 17.49 -1.50 -22.19
CA ASP A 52 16.44 -2.19 -22.95
C ASP A 52 15.33 -2.71 -22.00
N ILE A 53 15.69 -3.02 -20.76
CA ILE A 53 14.80 -3.55 -19.73
C ILE A 53 15.10 -2.84 -18.42
N ALA A 54 14.05 -2.34 -17.74
CA ALA A 54 14.11 -1.91 -16.36
C ALA A 54 13.39 -2.95 -15.49
N LEU A 55 14.11 -3.51 -14.51
CA LEU A 55 13.56 -4.46 -13.54
C LEU A 55 13.43 -3.78 -12.19
N ILE A 56 12.21 -3.59 -11.75
CA ILE A 56 11.88 -3.03 -10.42
C ILE A 56 11.32 -4.17 -9.58
N CYS A 57 12.03 -4.51 -8.51
CA CYS A 57 11.67 -5.62 -7.63
C CYS A 57 11.63 -5.15 -6.18
N ASP A 58 10.51 -4.57 -5.84
CA ASP A 58 10.16 -4.27 -4.45
C ASP A 58 9.15 -5.30 -3.95
N THR A 59 9.56 -6.54 -3.95
CA THR A 59 8.72 -7.70 -3.63
C THR A 59 9.46 -8.68 -2.75
N GLY A 60 8.73 -9.61 -2.16
CA GLY A 60 9.28 -10.68 -1.34
C GLY A 60 8.67 -12.03 -1.66
N MET A 61 9.12 -13.03 -0.97
CA MET A 61 8.43 -14.32 -0.89
C MET A 61 7.18 -14.17 -0.02
N TYR A 62 6.19 -15.05 -0.21
CA TYR A 62 5.04 -15.11 0.67
C TYR A 62 5.41 -15.57 2.08
N GLY A 63 6.34 -16.49 2.19
CA GLY A 63 6.91 -17.00 3.43
C GLY A 63 8.31 -17.54 3.18
N ASP A 64 8.98 -18.00 4.23
CA ASP A 64 10.38 -18.45 4.15
C ASP A 64 10.61 -19.54 3.09
N GLU A 65 9.64 -20.43 2.91
CA GLU A 65 9.70 -21.55 1.97
C GLU A 65 8.71 -21.43 0.80
N THR A 66 7.92 -20.34 0.76
CA THR A 66 6.88 -20.17 -0.26
C THR A 66 7.20 -18.99 -1.16
N PRO A 67 7.70 -19.25 -2.39
CA PRO A 67 7.95 -18.20 -3.36
C PRO A 67 6.63 -17.56 -3.84
N ALA A 68 6.70 -16.28 -4.22
CA ALA A 68 5.56 -15.55 -4.74
C ALA A 68 5.94 -14.73 -5.98
N ILE A 69 4.97 -14.54 -6.86
CA ILE A 69 5.04 -13.60 -7.98
C ILE A 69 3.90 -12.62 -7.83
N ILE A 70 4.23 -11.34 -7.69
CA ILE A 70 3.24 -10.27 -7.64
C ILE A 70 2.83 -9.96 -9.09
N THR A 71 1.56 -10.14 -9.40
CA THR A 71 1.02 -9.98 -10.75
C THR A 71 0.29 -8.66 -10.95
N GLN A 72 -0.08 -7.96 -9.86
CA GLN A 72 -0.75 -6.67 -9.90
C GLN A 72 -0.58 -5.93 -8.57
N LEU A 73 -0.80 -4.63 -8.60
CA LEU A 73 -0.80 -3.77 -7.43
C LEU A 73 -2.12 -3.01 -7.33
N ARG A 74 -2.47 -2.57 -6.11
CA ARG A 74 -3.55 -1.61 -5.91
C ARG A 74 -3.04 -0.21 -6.24
N GLY A 75 -3.89 0.63 -6.84
CA GLY A 75 -3.60 2.04 -7.01
C GLY A 75 -3.69 2.79 -5.68
N LEU A 76 -3.20 4.03 -5.66
CA LEU A 76 -3.23 4.93 -4.51
C LEU A 76 -3.80 6.28 -4.92
N LEU A 77 -4.69 6.82 -4.09
CA LEU A 77 -5.14 8.21 -4.11
C LEU A 77 -4.98 8.78 -2.70
N GLY A 78 -4.28 9.89 -2.58
CA GLY A 78 -4.16 10.66 -1.33
C GLY A 78 -4.94 11.95 -1.43
N GLU A 79 -5.76 12.24 -0.42
CA GLU A 79 -6.55 13.46 -0.32
C GLU A 79 -6.36 14.09 1.05
N GLU A 80 -6.29 15.42 1.09
CA GLU A 80 -6.29 16.19 2.33
C GLU A 80 -7.62 16.89 2.52
N VAL A 81 -8.28 16.65 3.65
CA VAL A 81 -9.54 17.27 4.01
C VAL A 81 -9.34 18.30 5.12
N THR A 82 -9.52 19.57 4.81
CA THR A 82 -9.43 20.67 5.77
C THR A 82 -10.81 21.24 6.08
N ILE A 83 -11.20 21.24 7.36
CA ILE A 83 -12.45 21.84 7.83
C ILE A 83 -12.14 23.21 8.43
N HIS A 84 -12.59 24.25 7.77
CA HIS A 84 -12.45 25.63 8.27
C HIS A 84 -13.54 25.94 9.29
N GLY A 85 -13.15 26.51 10.42
CA GLY A 85 -14.01 26.92 11.52
C GLY A 85 -14.09 28.44 11.71
N PRO A 86 -14.41 28.92 12.92
CA PRO A 86 -14.42 30.33 13.27
C PRO A 86 -13.08 31.01 13.05
N SER A 87 -13.07 32.31 12.83
CA SER A 87 -11.86 33.12 12.57
C SER A 87 -10.92 33.29 13.78
N LYS A 88 -11.35 32.83 14.97
CA LYS A 88 -10.59 32.87 16.22
C LYS A 88 -11.09 31.81 17.18
N ASP A 89 -10.29 31.54 18.22
CA ASP A 89 -10.69 30.69 19.32
C ASP A 89 -11.92 31.21 20.07
N LEU A 90 -12.83 30.32 20.40
CA LEU A 90 -14.08 30.65 21.02
C LEU A 90 -14.15 30.16 22.47
N HIS A 91 -14.71 31.01 23.36
CA HIS A 91 -15.04 30.61 24.70
C HIS A 91 -16.25 29.66 24.67
N SER A 92 -16.07 28.42 25.13
CA SER A 92 -17.09 27.37 25.05
C SER A 92 -18.38 27.70 25.81
N GLY A 93 -18.27 28.42 26.93
CA GLY A 93 -19.44 28.87 27.70
C GLY A 93 -20.33 29.90 27.01
N MET A 94 -19.77 30.63 26.02
CA MET A 94 -20.54 31.65 25.26
C MET A 94 -21.02 31.11 23.90
N TYR A 95 -20.21 30.29 23.25
CA TYR A 95 -20.47 29.86 21.87
C TYR A 95 -20.76 28.36 21.74
N GLY A 96 -20.61 27.61 22.85
CA GLY A 96 -20.93 26.17 22.86
C GLY A 96 -22.41 25.94 22.53
N GLY A 97 -22.65 24.96 21.67
CA GLY A 97 -23.99 24.62 21.21
C GLY A 97 -24.50 25.42 20.00
N ILE A 98 -24.03 26.66 19.80
CA ILE A 98 -24.44 27.50 18.66
C ILE A 98 -23.37 27.56 17.54
N ALA A 99 -22.10 27.65 17.93
CA ALA A 99 -21.00 27.65 16.95
C ALA A 99 -20.66 26.23 16.52
N MET A 100 -20.50 26.05 15.20
CA MET A 100 -20.06 24.78 14.68
C MET A 100 -18.58 24.53 15.05
N ASN A 101 -18.32 23.37 15.64
CA ASN A 101 -16.95 22.91 15.94
C ASN A 101 -16.40 22.11 14.76
N PRO A 102 -15.31 22.55 14.11
CA PRO A 102 -14.73 21.86 12.95
C PRO A 102 -14.24 20.46 13.29
N ALA A 103 -13.72 20.23 14.49
CA ALA A 103 -13.32 18.89 14.93
C ALA A 103 -14.51 17.92 14.99
N ARG A 104 -15.69 18.39 15.42
CA ARG A 104 -16.91 17.58 15.40
C ARG A 104 -17.37 17.26 13.99
N VAL A 105 -17.20 18.21 13.05
CA VAL A 105 -17.54 17.96 11.63
C VAL A 105 -16.59 16.93 11.05
N LEU A 106 -15.28 17.10 11.26
CA LEU A 106 -14.26 16.15 10.78
C LEU A 106 -14.51 14.74 11.34
N ALA A 107 -14.78 14.62 12.64
CA ALA A 107 -15.09 13.34 13.26
C ALA A 107 -16.31 12.64 12.62
N ARG A 108 -17.33 13.41 12.22
CA ARG A 108 -18.49 12.87 11.50
C ARG A 108 -18.15 12.45 10.09
N VAL A 109 -17.32 13.20 9.38
CA VAL A 109 -16.84 12.82 8.05
C VAL A 109 -16.08 11.50 8.14
N ILE A 110 -15.11 11.39 9.03
CA ILE A 110 -14.33 10.16 9.24
C ILE A 110 -15.27 8.99 9.60
N ALA A 111 -16.16 9.17 10.56
CA ALA A 111 -17.10 8.12 10.96
C ALA A 111 -18.07 7.69 9.84
N SER A 112 -18.30 8.56 8.85
CA SER A 112 -19.18 8.22 7.72
C SER A 112 -18.48 7.51 6.57
N LEU A 113 -17.16 7.33 6.62
CA LEU A 113 -16.41 6.65 5.54
C LEU A 113 -16.64 5.13 5.52
N HIS A 114 -17.02 4.56 6.65
CA HIS A 114 -17.31 3.14 6.79
C HIS A 114 -18.65 2.91 7.48
N ASP A 115 -19.34 1.86 7.09
CA ASP A 115 -20.51 1.39 7.80
C ASP A 115 -20.18 0.36 8.89
N GLU A 116 -21.18 -0.13 9.60
CA GLU A 116 -21.03 -1.13 10.67
C GLU A 116 -20.47 -2.47 10.21
N THR A 117 -20.49 -2.74 8.90
CA THR A 117 -19.93 -3.96 8.29
C THR A 117 -18.50 -3.77 7.79
N GLY A 118 -17.90 -2.60 8.04
CA GLY A 118 -16.56 -2.25 7.54
C GLY A 118 -16.51 -1.89 6.05
N ARG A 119 -17.67 -1.78 5.40
CA ARG A 119 -17.78 -1.39 4.00
C ARG A 119 -17.59 0.11 3.85
N ILE A 120 -16.81 0.53 2.86
CA ILE A 120 -16.61 1.95 2.54
C ILE A 120 -17.87 2.51 1.89
N THR A 121 -18.35 3.65 2.40
CA THR A 121 -19.63 4.24 2.03
C THR A 121 -19.52 5.36 0.98
N VAL A 122 -18.30 5.68 0.55
CA VAL A 122 -18.07 6.69 -0.49
C VAL A 122 -18.74 6.25 -1.79
N PRO A 123 -19.65 7.06 -2.38
CA PRO A 123 -20.34 6.69 -3.60
C PRO A 123 -19.36 6.41 -4.74
N GLY A 124 -19.58 5.31 -5.47
CA GLY A 124 -18.71 4.91 -6.58
C GLY A 124 -17.39 4.27 -6.20
N PHE A 125 -17.09 4.15 -4.90
CA PHE A 125 -15.78 3.63 -4.43
C PHE A 125 -15.46 2.23 -4.94
N TYR A 126 -16.47 1.41 -5.12
CA TYR A 126 -16.32 0.04 -5.62
C TYR A 126 -16.62 -0.12 -7.12
N ASP A 127 -16.87 0.98 -7.84
CA ASP A 127 -17.19 0.91 -9.26
C ASP A 127 -15.98 0.37 -10.03
N GLY A 128 -16.19 -0.70 -10.81
CA GLY A 128 -15.12 -1.36 -11.56
C GLY A 128 -14.21 -2.28 -10.76
N VAL A 129 -14.41 -2.41 -9.43
CA VAL A 129 -13.66 -3.38 -8.62
C VAL A 129 -14.15 -4.79 -8.91
N PRO A 130 -13.33 -5.66 -9.50
CA PRO A 130 -13.75 -7.01 -9.82
C PRO A 130 -13.92 -7.85 -8.55
N GLU A 131 -14.87 -8.78 -8.59
CA GLU A 131 -14.93 -9.84 -7.57
C GLU A 131 -13.82 -10.86 -7.83
N LEU A 132 -13.32 -11.45 -6.74
CA LEU A 132 -12.28 -12.47 -6.81
C LEU A 132 -12.81 -13.71 -7.57
N SER A 133 -12.08 -14.19 -8.57
CA SER A 133 -12.46 -15.42 -9.26
C SER A 133 -12.35 -16.62 -8.31
N ASN A 134 -13.20 -17.63 -8.51
CA ASN A 134 -13.16 -18.84 -7.69
C ASN A 134 -11.80 -19.55 -7.71
N ALA A 135 -11.12 -19.54 -8.86
CA ALA A 135 -9.80 -20.15 -9.01
C ALA A 135 -8.74 -19.41 -8.17
N LEU A 136 -8.77 -18.07 -8.22
CA LEU A 136 -7.84 -17.25 -7.45
C LEU A 136 -8.15 -17.32 -5.94
N ALA A 137 -9.43 -17.31 -5.57
CA ALA A 137 -9.86 -17.52 -4.20
C ALA A 137 -9.35 -18.85 -3.62
N ALA A 138 -9.51 -19.95 -4.37
CA ALA A 138 -9.02 -21.25 -3.97
C ALA A 138 -7.48 -21.28 -3.82
N SER A 139 -6.74 -20.65 -4.73
CA SER A 139 -5.29 -20.58 -4.63
C SER A 139 -4.80 -19.79 -3.42
N TRP A 140 -5.57 -18.81 -2.96
CA TRP A 140 -5.26 -18.06 -1.73
C TRP A 140 -5.69 -18.82 -0.47
N ASP A 141 -6.78 -19.57 -0.54
CA ASP A 141 -7.19 -20.45 0.56
C ASP A 141 -6.12 -21.56 0.82
N ASP A 142 -5.47 -22.07 -0.23
CA ASP A 142 -4.39 -23.06 -0.13
C ASP A 142 -3.12 -22.52 0.57
N LEU A 143 -2.96 -21.19 0.66
CA LEU A 143 -1.86 -20.58 1.42
C LEU A 143 -2.02 -20.72 2.93
N ASN A 144 -3.20 -21.09 3.41
CA ASN A 144 -3.52 -21.27 4.83
C ASN A 144 -3.10 -20.05 5.69
N PHE A 145 -3.42 -18.84 5.21
CA PHE A 145 -3.04 -17.59 5.87
C PHE A 145 -3.62 -17.51 7.29
N ASP A 146 -2.75 -17.42 8.28
CA ASP A 146 -3.12 -17.22 9.67
C ASP A 146 -3.24 -15.72 10.00
N ALA A 147 -4.46 -15.20 9.91
CA ALA A 147 -4.74 -13.79 10.18
C ALA A 147 -4.53 -13.42 11.65
N GLU A 148 -4.71 -14.34 12.59
CA GLU A 148 -4.48 -14.07 14.01
C GLU A 148 -2.97 -13.96 14.31
N ALA A 149 -2.16 -14.87 13.76
CA ALA A 149 -0.70 -14.76 13.88
C ALA A 149 -0.17 -13.48 13.23
N PHE A 150 -0.62 -13.16 12.00
CA PHE A 150 -0.22 -11.94 11.29
C PHE A 150 -0.56 -10.66 12.06
N LEU A 151 -1.79 -10.55 12.57
CA LEU A 151 -2.20 -9.41 13.39
C LEU A 151 -1.53 -9.40 14.76
N GLY A 152 -1.18 -10.58 15.29
CA GLY A 152 -0.45 -10.74 16.54
C GLY A 152 0.93 -10.07 16.53
N GLU A 153 1.60 -10.01 15.38
CA GLU A 153 2.89 -9.31 15.22
C GLU A 153 2.80 -7.81 15.56
N VAL A 154 1.62 -7.21 15.36
CA VAL A 154 1.35 -5.80 15.68
C VAL A 154 0.43 -5.62 16.91
N GLY A 155 0.22 -6.69 17.68
CA GLY A 155 -0.55 -6.67 18.93
C GLY A 155 -2.06 -6.67 18.74
N LEU A 156 -2.56 -6.98 17.55
CA LEU A 156 -3.99 -7.12 17.25
C LEU A 156 -4.42 -8.59 17.28
N LYS A 157 -5.72 -8.85 17.41
CA LYS A 157 -6.25 -10.22 17.52
C LYS A 157 -7.37 -10.53 16.54
N ILE A 158 -8.06 -9.51 16.07
CA ILE A 158 -9.27 -9.67 15.27
C ILE A 158 -9.12 -8.85 13.99
N PRO A 159 -9.32 -9.46 12.80
CA PRO A 159 -9.38 -8.71 11.55
C PRO A 159 -10.50 -7.67 11.60
N ALA A 160 -10.21 -6.46 11.12
CA ALA A 160 -11.19 -5.43 10.81
C ALA A 160 -11.42 -5.38 9.29
N GLY A 161 -12.29 -4.51 8.84
CA GLY A 161 -12.58 -4.32 7.42
C GLY A 161 -13.90 -4.97 6.99
N GLU A 162 -14.08 -5.20 5.69
CA GLU A 162 -15.34 -5.67 5.13
C GLU A 162 -15.74 -7.04 5.67
N GLN A 163 -16.88 -7.13 6.34
CA GLN A 163 -17.41 -8.41 6.82
C GLN A 163 -17.73 -9.34 5.65
N GLY A 164 -17.43 -10.63 5.84
CA GLY A 164 -17.66 -11.65 4.84
C GLY A 164 -16.57 -11.76 3.76
N ARG A 165 -15.52 -10.94 3.84
CA ARG A 165 -14.34 -11.03 2.99
C ARG A 165 -13.21 -11.80 3.67
N ARG A 166 -12.40 -12.51 2.87
CA ARG A 166 -11.19 -13.19 3.36
C ARG A 166 -10.11 -12.18 3.73
N PRO A 167 -9.27 -12.44 4.75
CA PRO A 167 -8.16 -11.56 5.09
C PRO A 167 -7.24 -11.22 3.91
N LEU A 168 -6.80 -12.21 3.14
CA LEU A 168 -5.95 -11.97 1.95
C LEU A 168 -6.69 -11.18 0.87
N GLU A 169 -8.00 -11.39 0.70
CA GLU A 169 -8.80 -10.59 -0.23
C GLU A 169 -8.80 -9.11 0.16
N MET A 170 -8.97 -8.80 1.44
CA MET A 170 -8.91 -7.43 1.96
C MET A 170 -7.54 -6.79 1.79
N ILE A 171 -6.46 -7.56 1.96
CA ILE A 171 -5.09 -7.07 1.84
C ILE A 171 -4.69 -6.89 0.36
N TRP A 172 -5.05 -7.82 -0.52
CA TRP A 172 -4.45 -7.90 -1.87
C TRP A 172 -5.35 -7.43 -3.01
N SER A 173 -6.67 -7.50 -2.88
CA SER A 173 -7.57 -7.24 -4.01
C SER A 173 -8.66 -6.21 -3.74
N ARG A 174 -9.04 -5.97 -2.49
CA ARG A 174 -10.06 -4.98 -2.18
C ARG A 174 -9.46 -3.59 -1.96
N PRO A 175 -10.12 -2.52 -2.42
CA PRO A 175 -9.71 -1.18 -2.09
C PRO A 175 -9.96 -0.90 -0.60
N THR A 176 -9.12 -0.05 0.00
CA THR A 176 -9.22 0.39 1.39
C THR A 176 -9.30 1.91 1.45
N CYS A 177 -9.84 2.44 2.53
CA CYS A 177 -9.89 3.88 2.81
C CYS A 177 -9.33 4.10 4.22
N GLU A 178 -8.09 4.54 4.29
CA GLU A 178 -7.40 4.78 5.55
C GLU A 178 -7.34 6.27 5.84
N VAL A 179 -7.27 6.62 7.14
CA VAL A 179 -7.16 8.01 7.63
C VAL A 179 -5.92 8.10 8.49
N ASN A 180 -5.00 8.99 8.11
CA ASN A 180 -3.75 9.25 8.81
C ASN A 180 -3.75 10.61 9.48
#